data_93ceb79b698f4ec32440f631385115b8
#
_entry.id   93ceb79b698f4ec32440f631385115b8
#
_cell.length_a   1.000
_cell.length_b   1.000
_cell.length_c   1.000
_cell.angle_alpha   90.00
_cell.angle_beta   90.00
_cell.angle_gamma   90.00
#
_symmetry.space_group_name_H-M   'P 1'
#
loop_
_entity.id
_entity.type
_entity.pdbx_description
1 polymer ?
#
loop_
_entity_poly.entity_id
_entity_poly.type
_entity_poly.pdbx_seq_one_letter_code
_entity_poly.pdbx_strand_id
1 'polypeptide(L)'
;MRTFFIIWFGQFISTIGSSMTNFAIKLWAWELTSQVTTLALLSLFTLIPSILITLVSGLIVDRVDRKILMIIGDAVAAISTVFICYFYLNNQLETWHLYLTSAVNGAFGEIQSLAYSASISMLVPKQQYTRATSMNSAIHYGSIIIAPGLAGVLYYVIQLSGILVIDLVSFTIATATIFTVHIPQLKINNKSQDSINFWQEIIFGFRYLIARPSLLAMILTGSLFWFFHDIGATLSSAMILARTNNNATVLGSISSAAGLGGVTGTIILSIWGGSQRRINGFLLGMIGAGISKTVFGFAQGLMIWLPAQFCSSLNFPMLTSSSTAILLSKVSPDVQGRVFATESSIQQIVSAIAVFISALLADHIFEPAMMLGGSLTPWFSGLFGTGKGAGMAILYVISSLGLLLIGLGGYAYPKLRNVEYIVPDHDVDKHNPY
;
A
#
# COMPACT_ATOMS: atom_id res chain seq x y z
N MET A 1 28.98 3.11 -1.54
CA MET A 1 28.14 2.89 -2.75
C MET A 1 28.22 1.47 -3.29
N ARG A 2 29.39 0.88 -3.54
CA ARG A 2 29.49 -0.50 -4.08
C ARG A 2 28.76 -1.52 -3.19
N THR A 3 28.99 -1.46 -1.89
CA THR A 3 28.34 -2.29 -0.87
C THR A 3 26.82 -2.14 -0.86
N PHE A 4 26.35 -0.89 -0.90
CA PHE A 4 24.93 -0.59 -1.01
C PHE A 4 24.30 -1.16 -2.28
N PHE A 5 24.98 -1.01 -3.43
CA PHE A 5 24.50 -1.49 -4.72
C PHE A 5 24.32 -3.03 -4.73
N ILE A 6 25.24 -3.77 -4.10
CA ILE A 6 25.15 -5.24 -3.99
C ILE A 6 23.90 -5.65 -3.19
N ILE A 7 23.67 -5.04 -2.03
CA ILE A 7 22.48 -5.33 -1.21
C ILE A 7 21.21 -4.89 -1.93
N TRP A 8 21.22 -3.69 -2.50
CA TRP A 8 20.10 -3.13 -3.26
C TRP A 8 19.66 -4.07 -4.39
N PHE A 9 20.61 -4.58 -5.16
CA PHE A 9 20.31 -5.50 -6.27
C PHE A 9 19.71 -6.81 -5.78
N GLY A 10 20.25 -7.39 -4.70
CA GLY A 10 19.68 -8.58 -4.07
C GLY A 10 18.25 -8.35 -3.57
N GLN A 11 18.03 -7.23 -2.86
CA GLN A 11 16.69 -6.85 -2.37
C GLN A 11 15.71 -6.54 -3.51
N PHE A 12 16.17 -5.96 -4.63
CA PHE A 12 15.33 -5.72 -5.80
C PHE A 12 14.81 -7.04 -6.41
N ILE A 13 15.68 -8.02 -6.60
CA ILE A 13 15.30 -9.35 -7.13
C ILE A 13 14.34 -10.05 -6.16
N SER A 14 14.66 -10.06 -4.86
CA SER A 14 13.83 -10.67 -3.82
C SER A 14 12.45 -10.04 -3.74
N THR A 15 12.37 -8.71 -3.78
CA THR A 15 11.09 -8.00 -3.72
C THR A 15 10.21 -8.32 -4.93
N ILE A 16 10.79 -8.48 -6.13
CA ILE A 16 10.04 -8.92 -7.32
C ILE A 16 9.53 -10.36 -7.10
N GLY A 17 10.37 -11.29 -6.66
CA GLY A 17 9.99 -12.69 -6.39
C GLY A 17 8.83 -12.78 -5.39
N SER A 18 8.96 -12.11 -4.25
CA SER A 18 7.91 -12.07 -3.21
C SER A 18 6.63 -11.41 -3.69
N SER A 19 6.72 -10.36 -4.50
CA SER A 19 5.53 -9.72 -5.08
C SER A 19 4.84 -10.63 -6.10
N MET A 20 5.59 -11.43 -6.88
CA MET A 20 5.03 -12.47 -7.75
C MET A 20 4.33 -13.56 -6.94
N THR A 21 4.93 -14.02 -5.86
CA THR A 21 4.35 -15.01 -4.94
C THR A 21 3.05 -14.48 -4.33
N ASN A 22 3.04 -13.25 -3.82
CA ASN A 22 1.83 -12.62 -3.27
C ASN A 22 0.70 -12.51 -4.32
N PHE A 23 1.04 -12.20 -5.57
CA PHE A 23 0.06 -12.16 -6.66
C PHE A 23 -0.48 -13.56 -6.96
N ALA A 24 0.39 -14.57 -7.06
CA ALA A 24 0.01 -15.96 -7.37
C ALA A 24 -0.82 -16.59 -6.23
N ILE A 25 -0.49 -16.30 -4.95
CA ILE A 25 -1.28 -16.74 -3.79
C ILE A 25 -2.70 -16.16 -3.85
N LYS A 26 -2.86 -14.89 -4.19
CA LYS A 26 -4.19 -14.28 -4.34
C LYS A 26 -4.99 -14.92 -5.46
N LEU A 27 -4.35 -15.24 -6.60
CA LEU A 27 -4.99 -15.96 -7.70
C LEU A 27 -5.46 -17.34 -7.25
N TRP A 28 -4.57 -18.14 -6.66
CA TRP A 28 -4.87 -19.47 -6.19
C TRP A 28 -5.98 -19.48 -5.13
N ALA A 29 -5.93 -18.57 -4.17
CA ALA A 29 -6.94 -18.42 -3.13
C ALA A 29 -8.32 -18.05 -3.71
N TRP A 30 -8.34 -17.20 -4.74
CA TRP A 30 -9.55 -16.86 -5.48
C TRP A 30 -10.09 -18.04 -6.28
N GLU A 31 -9.24 -18.77 -6.98
CA GLU A 31 -9.64 -19.98 -7.74
C GLU A 31 -10.29 -21.04 -6.83
N LEU A 32 -9.75 -21.19 -5.61
CA LEU A 32 -10.25 -22.14 -4.63
C LEU A 32 -11.62 -21.73 -4.03
N THR A 33 -11.80 -20.45 -3.70
CA THR A 33 -12.92 -20.00 -2.88
C THR A 33 -13.95 -19.16 -3.64
N SER A 34 -13.52 -18.43 -4.66
CA SER A 34 -14.32 -17.41 -5.36
C SER A 34 -14.95 -16.38 -4.40
N GLN A 35 -14.31 -16.11 -3.24
CA GLN A 35 -14.78 -15.20 -2.20
C GLN A 35 -13.84 -14.01 -2.03
N VAL A 36 -14.42 -12.80 -1.97
CA VAL A 36 -13.68 -11.57 -1.65
C VAL A 36 -13.14 -11.62 -0.21
N THR A 37 -13.90 -12.23 0.70
CA THR A 37 -13.50 -12.42 2.10
C THR A 37 -12.14 -13.11 2.23
N THR A 38 -11.85 -14.13 1.41
CA THR A 38 -10.56 -14.83 1.44
C THR A 38 -9.40 -13.88 1.09
N LEU A 39 -9.56 -13.06 0.04
CA LEU A 39 -8.53 -12.09 -0.37
C LEU A 39 -8.36 -10.96 0.65
N ALA A 40 -9.46 -10.52 1.25
CA ALA A 40 -9.44 -9.51 2.30
C ALA A 40 -8.74 -10.02 3.55
N LEU A 41 -9.01 -11.27 3.98
CA LEU A 41 -8.33 -11.88 5.12
C LEU A 41 -6.83 -12.03 4.89
N LEU A 42 -6.37 -12.42 3.70
CA LEU A 42 -4.95 -12.43 3.35
C LEU A 42 -4.30 -11.05 3.60
N SER A 43 -4.98 -10.00 3.17
CA SER A 43 -4.51 -8.62 3.36
C SER A 43 -4.54 -8.20 4.84
N LEU A 44 -5.58 -8.55 5.59
CA LEU A 44 -5.72 -8.24 7.02
C LEU A 44 -4.70 -9.00 7.86
N PHE A 45 -4.48 -10.30 7.58
CA PHE A 45 -3.47 -11.09 8.27
C PHE A 45 -2.03 -10.62 7.99
N THR A 46 -1.79 -9.93 6.88
CA THR A 46 -0.51 -9.23 6.63
C THR A 46 -0.45 -7.89 7.38
N LEU A 47 -1.52 -7.08 7.27
CA LEU A 47 -1.55 -5.69 7.73
C LEU A 47 -1.57 -5.59 9.27
N ILE A 48 -2.41 -6.38 9.95
CA ILE A 48 -2.56 -6.26 11.42
C ILE A 48 -1.26 -6.60 12.15
N PRO A 49 -0.55 -7.72 11.86
CA PRO A 49 0.75 -8.00 12.48
C PRO A 49 1.81 -6.95 12.12
N SER A 50 1.84 -6.43 10.88
CA SER A 50 2.75 -5.35 10.48
C SER A 50 2.53 -4.11 11.36
N ILE A 51 1.27 -3.67 11.56
CA ILE A 51 0.93 -2.54 12.44
C ILE A 51 1.43 -2.78 13.87
N LEU A 52 1.14 -3.94 14.43
CA LEU A 52 1.54 -4.27 15.80
C LEU A 52 3.07 -4.26 15.96
N ILE A 53 3.78 -4.80 14.98
CA ILE A 53 5.23 -4.82 14.99
C ILE A 53 5.82 -3.42 14.79
N THR A 54 5.24 -2.58 13.94
CA THR A 54 5.71 -1.19 13.74
C THR A 54 5.79 -0.43 15.06
N LEU A 55 4.88 -0.70 16.00
CA LEU A 55 4.87 -0.06 17.31
C LEU A 55 6.11 -0.38 18.17
N VAL A 56 6.72 -1.54 17.98
CA VAL A 56 7.89 -2.00 18.76
C VAL A 56 9.17 -2.10 17.94
N SER A 57 9.05 -1.98 16.62
CA SER A 57 10.13 -2.21 15.66
C SER A 57 11.32 -1.25 15.84
N GLY A 58 11.08 0.00 16.20
CA GLY A 58 12.15 0.95 16.48
C GLY A 58 13.09 0.44 17.59
N LEU A 59 12.54 -0.09 18.68
CA LEU A 59 13.33 -0.67 19.78
C LEU A 59 14.11 -1.90 19.33
N ILE A 60 13.54 -2.72 18.44
CA ILE A 60 14.18 -3.94 17.94
C ILE A 60 15.34 -3.55 17.01
N VAL A 61 15.12 -2.64 16.06
CA VAL A 61 16.12 -2.21 15.06
C VAL A 61 17.28 -1.44 15.70
N ASP A 62 17.05 -0.77 16.83
CA ASP A 62 18.10 -0.05 17.56
C ASP A 62 18.94 -0.98 18.45
N ARG A 63 18.40 -2.13 18.87
CA ARG A 63 19.09 -3.06 19.80
C ARG A 63 19.71 -4.29 19.13
N VAL A 64 19.24 -4.66 17.96
CA VAL A 64 19.69 -5.87 17.24
C VAL A 64 20.48 -5.45 16.01
N ASP A 65 21.48 -6.23 15.65
CA ASP A 65 22.23 -6.04 14.41
C ASP A 65 21.29 -6.05 13.20
N ARG A 66 21.28 -4.95 12.46
CA ARG A 66 20.42 -4.75 11.28
C ARG A 66 20.65 -5.83 10.22
N LYS A 67 21.90 -6.31 10.05
CA LYS A 67 22.23 -7.43 9.16
C LYS A 67 21.51 -8.71 9.59
N ILE A 68 21.51 -9.01 10.88
CA ILE A 68 20.81 -10.17 11.43
C ILE A 68 19.29 -10.05 11.21
N LEU A 69 18.70 -8.87 11.45
CA LEU A 69 17.28 -8.64 11.24
C LEU A 69 16.87 -8.83 9.76
N MET A 70 17.69 -8.36 8.83
CA MET A 70 17.45 -8.57 7.40
C MET A 70 17.53 -10.06 7.04
N ILE A 71 18.53 -10.78 7.54
CA ILE A 71 18.68 -12.23 7.30
C ILE A 71 17.51 -13.01 7.90
N ILE A 72 17.08 -12.67 9.11
CA ILE A 72 15.91 -13.32 9.74
C ILE A 72 14.64 -13.06 8.91
N GLY A 73 14.42 -11.84 8.43
CA GLY A 73 13.29 -11.51 7.58
C GLY A 73 13.28 -12.36 6.28
N ASP A 74 14.40 -12.41 5.57
CA ASP A 74 14.56 -13.23 4.37
C ASP A 74 14.39 -14.74 4.68
N ALA A 75 14.93 -15.22 5.80
CA ALA A 75 14.81 -16.64 6.19
C ALA A 75 13.36 -17.01 6.53
N VAL A 76 12.64 -16.16 7.25
CA VAL A 76 11.23 -16.38 7.61
C VAL A 76 10.37 -16.38 6.35
N ALA A 77 10.60 -15.46 5.41
CA ALA A 77 9.90 -15.44 4.14
C ALA A 77 10.18 -16.72 3.33
N ALA A 78 11.44 -17.14 3.24
CA ALA A 78 11.82 -18.39 2.56
C ALA A 78 11.16 -19.62 3.21
N ILE A 79 11.15 -19.72 4.55
CA ILE A 79 10.49 -20.82 5.28
C ILE A 79 8.98 -20.81 4.98
N SER A 80 8.35 -19.63 4.97
CA SER A 80 6.93 -19.49 4.62
C SER A 80 6.65 -19.98 3.19
N THR A 81 7.51 -19.63 2.24
CA THR A 81 7.39 -20.07 0.84
C THR A 81 7.60 -21.59 0.71
N VAL A 82 8.58 -22.18 1.43
CA VAL A 82 8.78 -23.64 1.49
C VAL A 82 7.57 -24.33 2.10
N PHE A 83 7.01 -23.77 3.18
CA PHE A 83 5.81 -24.31 3.85
C PHE A 83 4.62 -24.35 2.87
N ILE A 84 4.33 -23.25 2.18
CA ILE A 84 3.26 -23.21 1.18
C ILE A 84 3.54 -24.21 0.04
N CYS A 85 4.78 -24.27 -0.46
CA CYS A 85 5.17 -25.18 -1.53
C CYS A 85 4.97 -26.66 -1.13
N TYR A 86 5.35 -27.02 0.07
CA TYR A 86 5.18 -28.37 0.60
C TYR A 86 3.70 -28.80 0.62
N PHE A 87 2.81 -27.99 1.21
CA PHE A 87 1.39 -28.31 1.26
C PHE A 87 0.73 -28.26 -0.13
N TYR A 88 1.16 -27.36 -1.00
CA TYR A 88 0.67 -27.27 -2.37
C TYR A 88 1.02 -28.53 -3.18
N LEU A 89 2.26 -29.01 -3.14
CA LEU A 89 2.71 -30.20 -3.87
C LEU A 89 2.03 -31.48 -3.36
N ASN A 90 1.66 -31.53 -2.08
CA ASN A 90 0.92 -32.64 -1.50
C ASN A 90 -0.61 -32.55 -1.68
N ASN A 91 -1.11 -31.54 -2.40
CA ASN A 91 -2.54 -31.23 -2.55
C ASN A 91 -3.28 -31.04 -1.22
N GLN A 92 -2.59 -30.54 -0.19
CA GLN A 92 -3.10 -30.27 1.15
C GLN A 92 -3.11 -28.79 1.52
N LEU A 93 -2.84 -27.91 0.55
CA LEU A 93 -2.84 -26.47 0.80
C LEU A 93 -4.26 -26.00 1.02
N GLU A 94 -4.48 -25.30 2.15
CA GLU A 94 -5.74 -24.69 2.54
C GLU A 94 -5.56 -23.20 2.80
N THR A 95 -6.64 -22.43 2.82
CA THR A 95 -6.59 -20.96 2.99
C THR A 95 -5.97 -20.53 4.31
N TRP A 96 -6.19 -21.29 5.41
CA TRP A 96 -5.62 -20.94 6.71
C TRP A 96 -4.08 -21.01 6.74
N HIS A 97 -3.46 -21.89 5.94
CA HIS A 97 -2.00 -21.91 5.78
C HIS A 97 -1.50 -20.57 5.22
N LEU A 98 -2.26 -20.00 4.26
CA LEU A 98 -1.93 -18.72 3.66
C LEU A 98 -2.13 -17.55 4.65
N TYR A 99 -3.16 -17.62 5.50
CA TYR A 99 -3.36 -16.60 6.54
C TYR A 99 -2.23 -16.61 7.56
N LEU A 100 -1.81 -17.80 8.00
CA LEU A 100 -0.69 -17.94 8.93
C LEU A 100 0.60 -17.39 8.35
N THR A 101 0.94 -17.77 7.12
CA THR A 101 2.18 -17.29 6.45
C THR A 101 2.10 -15.80 6.16
N SER A 102 0.93 -15.26 5.81
CA SER A 102 0.72 -13.82 5.62
C SER A 102 0.94 -13.04 6.92
N ALA A 103 0.46 -13.56 8.06
CA ALA A 103 0.67 -12.94 9.36
C ALA A 103 2.15 -12.90 9.77
N VAL A 104 2.83 -14.01 9.59
CA VAL A 104 4.26 -14.13 9.88
C VAL A 104 5.07 -13.21 8.96
N ASN A 105 4.79 -13.23 7.66
CA ASN A 105 5.48 -12.39 6.69
C ASN A 105 5.19 -10.89 6.90
N GLY A 106 3.97 -10.52 7.31
CA GLY A 106 3.63 -9.14 7.67
C GLY A 106 4.47 -8.63 8.84
N ALA A 107 4.61 -9.43 9.89
CA ALA A 107 5.39 -9.06 11.08
C ALA A 107 6.89 -8.94 10.77
N PHE A 108 7.48 -9.96 10.19
CA PHE A 108 8.93 -10.00 9.95
C PHE A 108 9.36 -9.13 8.76
N GLY A 109 8.49 -8.98 7.73
CA GLY A 109 8.73 -8.09 6.60
C GLY A 109 8.82 -6.62 7.04
N GLU A 110 8.02 -6.19 8.02
CA GLU A 110 8.09 -4.84 8.58
C GLU A 110 9.43 -4.60 9.28
N ILE A 111 9.87 -5.55 10.13
CA ILE A 111 11.19 -5.47 10.80
C ILE A 111 12.31 -5.40 9.77
N GLN A 112 12.26 -6.23 8.74
CA GLN A 112 13.25 -6.27 7.66
C GLN A 112 13.31 -4.94 6.90
N SER A 113 12.16 -4.40 6.53
CA SER A 113 12.04 -3.12 5.82
C SER A 113 12.66 -1.97 6.59
N LEU A 114 12.38 -1.89 7.89
CA LEU A 114 12.94 -0.88 8.78
C LEU A 114 14.44 -1.06 8.97
N ALA A 115 14.91 -2.30 9.17
CA ALA A 115 16.34 -2.60 9.30
C ALA A 115 17.11 -2.24 8.02
N TYR A 116 16.55 -2.55 6.84
CA TYR A 116 17.12 -2.18 5.55
C TYR A 116 17.20 -0.65 5.39
N SER A 117 16.09 0.05 5.64
CA SER A 117 16.02 1.52 5.53
C SER A 117 17.02 2.20 6.48
N ALA A 118 17.15 1.71 7.70
CA ALA A 118 18.11 2.20 8.66
C ALA A 118 19.57 1.91 8.26
N SER A 119 19.82 0.83 7.51
CA SER A 119 21.18 0.47 7.04
C SER A 119 21.67 1.41 5.93
N ILE A 120 20.80 2.06 5.17
CA ILE A 120 21.18 2.97 4.09
C ILE A 120 22.08 4.09 4.60
N SER A 121 21.76 4.67 5.76
CA SER A 121 22.54 5.75 6.36
C SER A 121 23.98 5.37 6.76
N MET A 122 24.25 4.07 6.93
CA MET A 122 25.59 3.54 7.28
C MET A 122 26.38 3.09 6.05
N LEU A 123 25.67 2.73 4.97
CA LEU A 123 26.29 2.18 3.77
C LEU A 123 26.65 3.26 2.73
N VAL A 124 26.02 4.45 2.86
CA VAL A 124 26.09 5.49 1.86
C VAL A 124 26.54 6.82 2.49
N PRO A 125 27.50 7.56 1.87
CA PRO A 125 27.87 8.91 2.32
C PRO A 125 26.68 9.88 2.23
N LYS A 126 26.60 10.85 3.13
CA LYS A 126 25.49 11.83 3.21
C LYS A 126 25.18 12.51 1.86
N GLN A 127 26.20 12.83 1.07
CA GLN A 127 26.08 13.46 -0.25
C GLN A 127 25.31 12.60 -1.26
N GLN A 128 25.18 11.31 -1.02
CA GLN A 128 24.53 10.37 -1.94
C GLN A 128 23.22 9.78 -1.38
N TYR A 129 22.71 10.30 -0.26
CA TYR A 129 21.46 9.83 0.33
C TYR A 129 20.28 9.94 -0.66
N THR A 130 20.15 11.06 -1.36
CA THR A 130 19.10 11.25 -2.38
C THR A 130 19.16 10.17 -3.46
N ARG A 131 20.37 9.80 -3.92
CA ARG A 131 20.52 8.73 -4.91
C ARG A 131 20.14 7.37 -4.33
N ALA A 132 20.53 7.05 -3.10
CA ALA A 132 20.19 5.79 -2.47
C ALA A 132 18.68 5.66 -2.20
N THR A 133 18.04 6.72 -1.74
CA THR A 133 16.59 6.74 -1.53
C THR A 133 15.81 6.63 -2.84
N SER A 134 16.26 7.30 -3.91
CA SER A 134 15.66 7.13 -5.25
C SER A 134 15.79 5.70 -5.76
N MET A 135 16.93 5.05 -5.54
CA MET A 135 17.12 3.64 -5.88
C MET A 135 16.19 2.72 -5.06
N ASN A 136 15.99 3.03 -3.76
CA ASN A 136 15.05 2.28 -2.94
C ASN A 136 13.60 2.44 -3.44
N SER A 137 13.21 3.64 -3.85
CA SER A 137 11.91 3.86 -4.50
C SER A 137 11.77 3.05 -5.79
N ALA A 138 12.86 2.84 -6.55
CA ALA A 138 12.84 2.00 -7.74
C ALA A 138 12.57 0.51 -7.42
N ILE A 139 12.97 -0.01 -6.24
CA ILE A 139 12.57 -1.35 -5.79
C ILE A 139 11.04 -1.41 -5.68
N HIS A 140 10.46 -0.45 -4.97
CA HIS A 140 9.02 -0.43 -4.71
C HIS A 140 8.20 -0.32 -6.02
N TYR A 141 8.48 0.69 -6.84
CA TYR A 141 7.75 0.88 -8.10
C TYR A 141 8.03 -0.22 -9.12
N GLY A 142 9.29 -0.68 -9.20
CA GLY A 142 9.67 -1.78 -10.08
C GLY A 142 8.91 -3.07 -9.76
N SER A 143 8.80 -3.42 -8.48
CA SER A 143 8.07 -4.62 -8.07
C SER A 143 6.56 -4.51 -8.37
N ILE A 144 5.94 -3.36 -8.15
CA ILE A 144 4.51 -3.15 -8.45
C ILE A 144 4.21 -3.23 -9.96
N ILE A 145 5.15 -2.81 -10.81
CA ILE A 145 4.97 -2.85 -12.26
C ILE A 145 5.30 -4.24 -12.82
N ILE A 146 6.47 -4.78 -12.46
CA ILE A 146 7.03 -5.97 -13.10
C ILE A 146 6.41 -7.25 -12.56
N ALA A 147 6.26 -7.37 -11.24
CA ALA A 147 5.86 -8.63 -10.63
C ALA A 147 4.46 -9.11 -11.03
N PRO A 148 3.38 -8.28 -11.01
CA PRO A 148 2.07 -8.75 -11.43
C PRO A 148 2.01 -9.11 -12.92
N GLY A 149 2.71 -8.36 -13.78
CA GLY A 149 2.80 -8.64 -15.21
C GLY A 149 3.46 -9.99 -15.48
N LEU A 150 4.63 -10.23 -14.88
CA LEU A 150 5.34 -11.51 -14.99
C LEU A 150 4.54 -12.65 -14.37
N ALA A 151 4.03 -12.49 -13.16
CA ALA A 151 3.27 -13.52 -12.48
C ALA A 151 2.00 -13.88 -13.25
N GLY A 152 1.28 -12.89 -13.82
CA GLY A 152 0.08 -13.12 -14.59
C GLY A 152 0.30 -13.94 -15.85
N VAL A 153 1.46 -13.82 -16.50
CA VAL A 153 1.82 -14.64 -17.66
C VAL A 153 2.36 -16.00 -17.23
N LEU A 154 3.27 -16.03 -16.26
CA LEU A 154 3.96 -17.24 -15.83
C LEU A 154 3.03 -18.20 -15.08
N TYR A 155 2.00 -17.69 -14.39
CA TYR A 155 1.07 -18.53 -13.62
C TYR A 155 0.43 -19.64 -14.46
N TYR A 156 0.12 -19.38 -15.74
CA TYR A 156 -0.43 -20.42 -16.62
C TYR A 156 0.58 -21.46 -17.07
N VAL A 157 1.87 -21.10 -17.11
CA VAL A 157 2.93 -22.01 -17.63
C VAL A 157 3.52 -22.86 -16.51
N ILE A 158 3.86 -22.23 -15.39
CA ILE A 158 4.60 -22.88 -14.30
C ILE A 158 3.77 -23.04 -13.02
N GLN A 159 2.51 -22.59 -13.01
CA GLN A 159 1.60 -22.67 -11.87
C GLN A 159 2.16 -22.00 -10.61
N LEU A 160 1.46 -22.13 -9.48
CA LEU A 160 1.90 -21.59 -8.19
C LEU A 160 3.27 -22.14 -7.78
N SER A 161 3.50 -23.45 -7.97
CA SER A 161 4.77 -24.10 -7.59
C SER A 161 5.99 -23.48 -8.27
N GLY A 162 5.91 -23.19 -9.56
CA GLY A 162 7.03 -22.57 -10.29
C GLY A 162 7.32 -21.14 -9.81
N ILE A 163 6.28 -20.36 -9.48
CA ILE A 163 6.46 -19.02 -8.92
C ILE A 163 7.09 -19.09 -7.53
N LEU A 164 6.68 -20.05 -6.67
CA LEU A 164 7.29 -20.27 -5.36
C LEU A 164 8.78 -20.63 -5.48
N VAL A 165 9.16 -21.43 -6.50
CA VAL A 165 10.57 -21.74 -6.76
C VAL A 165 11.36 -20.49 -7.19
N ILE A 166 10.79 -19.64 -8.05
CA ILE A 166 11.42 -18.36 -8.43
C ILE A 166 11.66 -17.49 -7.19
N ASP A 167 10.70 -17.43 -6.28
CA ASP A 167 10.81 -16.69 -5.03
C ASP A 167 11.93 -17.25 -4.13
N LEU A 168 12.00 -18.56 -3.94
CA LEU A 168 13.08 -19.21 -3.18
C LEU A 168 14.46 -18.92 -3.76
N VAL A 169 14.60 -18.95 -5.08
CA VAL A 169 15.85 -18.58 -5.76
C VAL A 169 16.17 -17.10 -5.50
N SER A 170 15.18 -16.23 -5.56
CA SER A 170 15.36 -14.79 -5.31
C SER A 170 15.80 -14.51 -3.87
N PHE A 171 15.24 -15.20 -2.88
CA PHE A 171 15.68 -15.14 -1.47
C PHE A 171 17.11 -15.62 -1.29
N THR A 172 17.49 -16.72 -1.97
CA THR A 172 18.85 -17.23 -1.92
C THR A 172 19.85 -16.19 -2.44
N ILE A 173 19.52 -15.52 -3.54
CA ILE A 173 20.35 -14.43 -4.10
C ILE A 173 20.44 -13.26 -3.11
N ALA A 174 19.31 -12.79 -2.56
CA ALA A 174 19.31 -11.68 -1.62
C ALA A 174 20.13 -11.99 -0.37
N THR A 175 19.91 -13.15 0.23
CA THR A 175 20.64 -13.59 1.42
C THR A 175 22.13 -13.73 1.13
N ALA A 176 22.52 -14.28 -0.02
CA ALA A 176 23.92 -14.37 -0.43
C ALA A 176 24.57 -12.97 -0.56
N THR A 177 23.84 -11.98 -1.12
CA THR A 177 24.36 -10.60 -1.20
C THR A 177 24.57 -9.98 0.19
N ILE A 178 23.69 -10.22 1.14
CA ILE A 178 23.83 -9.73 2.52
C ILE A 178 25.03 -10.40 3.22
N PHE A 179 25.25 -11.68 3.01
CA PHE A 179 26.39 -12.41 3.62
C PHE A 179 27.73 -11.88 3.12
N THR A 180 27.85 -11.55 1.83
CA THR A 180 29.10 -11.04 1.23
C THR A 180 29.48 -9.64 1.69
N VAL A 181 28.57 -8.90 2.33
CA VAL A 181 28.74 -7.52 2.69
C VAL A 181 28.90 -7.34 4.20
N HIS A 182 29.86 -6.49 4.58
CA HIS A 182 29.99 -6.03 5.97
C HIS A 182 29.15 -4.76 6.17
N ILE A 183 28.13 -4.84 7.03
CA ILE A 183 27.34 -3.68 7.45
C ILE A 183 27.95 -3.18 8.79
N PRO A 184 28.45 -1.93 8.85
CA PRO A 184 28.98 -1.40 10.09
C PRO A 184 27.92 -1.38 11.19
N GLN A 185 28.30 -1.79 12.42
CA GLN A 185 27.42 -1.72 13.56
C GLN A 185 27.57 -0.37 14.27
N LEU A 186 26.46 0.26 14.63
CA LEU A 186 26.49 1.37 15.57
C LEU A 186 26.79 0.81 16.95
N LYS A 187 27.85 1.31 17.61
CA LYS A 187 28.06 1.04 19.04
C LYS A 187 26.85 1.62 19.78
N ILE A 188 26.08 0.74 20.41
CA ILE A 188 24.95 1.12 21.24
C ILE A 188 25.48 1.95 22.39
N ASN A 189 25.26 3.25 22.33
CA ASN A 189 25.56 4.15 23.42
C ASN A 189 24.35 4.10 24.38
N ASN A 190 24.49 3.38 25.49
CA ASN A 190 23.47 3.23 26.53
C ASN A 190 23.09 4.55 27.26
N LYS A 191 23.47 5.70 26.73
CA LYS A 191 23.16 7.01 27.29
C LYS A 191 21.92 7.60 26.66
N SER A 192 20.91 7.83 27.49
CA SER A 192 19.62 8.48 27.30
C SER A 192 18.52 7.60 26.64
N GLN A 193 18.06 6.61 27.39
CA GLN A 193 16.68 6.17 27.29
C GLN A 193 15.89 6.81 28.44
N ASP A 194 15.50 8.06 28.28
CA ASP A 194 14.24 8.49 28.87
C ASP A 194 13.19 7.57 28.26
N SER A 195 12.45 6.88 29.13
CA SER A 195 11.34 6.01 28.75
C SER A 195 10.27 6.90 28.08
N ILE A 196 10.43 7.08 26.76
CA ILE A 196 9.46 7.81 25.96
C ILE A 196 8.18 6.99 26.07
N ASN A 197 7.21 7.53 26.78
CA ASN A 197 5.93 6.90 26.99
C ASN A 197 5.22 6.94 25.64
N PHE A 198 5.31 5.83 24.85
CA PHE A 198 4.72 5.66 23.53
C PHE A 198 3.27 6.17 23.46
N TRP A 199 2.47 5.87 24.48
CA TRP A 199 1.11 6.37 24.61
C TRP A 199 1.03 7.90 24.72
N GLN A 200 1.98 8.54 25.37
CA GLN A 200 2.04 10.00 25.46
C GLN A 200 2.36 10.65 24.13
N GLU A 201 3.17 10.02 23.28
CA GLU A 201 3.48 10.52 21.95
C GLU A 201 2.31 10.41 20.99
N ILE A 202 1.59 9.28 21.01
CA ILE A 202 0.35 9.12 20.24
C ILE A 202 -0.69 10.15 20.69
N ILE A 203 -0.94 10.26 22.00
CA ILE A 203 -1.90 11.21 22.57
C ILE A 203 -1.51 12.65 22.21
N PHE A 204 -0.23 12.96 22.19
CA PHE A 204 0.26 14.28 21.78
C PHE A 204 -0.13 14.61 20.33
N GLY A 205 0.09 13.70 19.39
CA GLY A 205 -0.26 13.89 17.98
C GLY A 205 -1.76 14.13 17.79
N PHE A 206 -2.62 13.34 18.47
CA PHE A 206 -4.06 13.57 18.45
C PHE A 206 -4.46 14.94 19.05
N ARG A 207 -3.89 15.32 20.19
CA ARG A 207 -4.14 16.62 20.83
C ARG A 207 -3.72 17.78 19.92
N TYR A 208 -2.57 17.64 19.27
CA TYR A 208 -2.05 18.63 18.33
C TYR A 208 -2.99 18.87 17.16
N LEU A 209 -3.55 17.80 16.60
CA LEU A 209 -4.49 17.86 15.49
C LEU A 209 -5.87 18.42 15.91
N ILE A 210 -6.39 18.01 17.07
CA ILE A 210 -7.67 18.53 17.62
C ILE A 210 -7.58 20.02 17.87
N ALA A 211 -6.44 20.51 18.35
CA ALA A 211 -6.19 21.93 18.55
C ALA A 211 -6.14 22.75 17.24
N ARG A 212 -6.01 22.07 16.06
CA ARG A 212 -5.92 22.71 14.74
C ARG A 212 -6.99 22.16 13.79
N PRO A 213 -8.25 22.65 13.87
CA PRO A 213 -9.38 22.07 13.16
C PRO A 213 -9.21 21.96 11.63
N SER A 214 -8.43 22.86 11.02
CA SER A 214 -8.17 22.83 9.56
C SER A 214 -7.24 21.69 9.16
N LEU A 215 -6.18 21.38 9.96
CA LEU A 215 -5.32 20.24 9.74
C LEU A 215 -6.06 18.93 10.02
N LEU A 216 -6.83 18.88 11.10
CA LEU A 216 -7.68 17.75 11.42
C LEU A 216 -8.66 17.45 10.27
N ALA A 217 -9.31 18.48 9.72
CA ALA A 217 -10.21 18.35 8.58
C ALA A 217 -9.49 17.76 7.35
N MET A 218 -8.26 18.18 7.09
CA MET A 218 -7.45 17.64 5.98
C MET A 218 -7.14 16.15 6.18
N ILE A 219 -6.68 15.77 7.38
CA ILE A 219 -6.37 14.37 7.70
C ILE A 219 -7.62 13.50 7.64
N LEU A 220 -8.74 13.95 8.22
CA LEU A 220 -10.00 13.19 8.16
C LEU A 220 -10.52 13.04 6.73
N THR A 221 -10.42 14.10 5.91
CA THR A 221 -10.78 14.02 4.48
C THR A 221 -9.89 13.02 3.74
N GLY A 222 -8.57 13.04 3.99
CA GLY A 222 -7.63 12.07 3.46
C GLY A 222 -7.95 10.65 3.91
N SER A 223 -8.21 10.44 5.19
CA SER A 223 -8.56 9.14 5.75
C SER A 223 -9.87 8.60 5.17
N LEU A 224 -10.88 9.46 5.00
CA LEU A 224 -12.14 9.08 4.38
C LEU A 224 -11.97 8.73 2.89
N PHE A 225 -11.10 9.46 2.18
CA PHE A 225 -10.71 9.11 0.81
C PHE A 225 -10.06 7.72 0.76
N TRP A 226 -9.08 7.45 1.61
CA TRP A 226 -8.41 6.14 1.65
C TRP A 226 -9.37 5.02 2.07
N PHE A 227 -10.35 5.29 2.95
CA PHE A 227 -11.39 4.32 3.28
C PHE A 227 -12.14 3.82 2.03
N PHE A 228 -12.67 4.73 1.22
CA PHE A 228 -13.37 4.35 0.00
C PHE A 228 -12.43 3.79 -1.08
N HIS A 229 -11.19 4.28 -1.12
CA HIS A 229 -10.16 3.73 -2.00
C HIS A 229 -9.90 2.26 -1.71
N ASP A 230 -9.72 1.91 -0.44
CA ASP A 230 -9.35 0.55 0.00
C ASP A 230 -10.52 -0.43 -0.17
N ILE A 231 -11.77 0.04 -0.02
CA ILE A 231 -12.94 -0.74 -0.43
C ILE A 231 -12.81 -1.13 -1.92
N GLY A 232 -12.62 -0.17 -2.81
CA GLY A 232 -12.47 -0.42 -4.23
C GLY A 232 -11.23 -1.27 -4.56
N ALA A 233 -10.11 -1.03 -3.91
CA ALA A 233 -8.87 -1.77 -4.13
C ALA A 233 -9.02 -3.26 -3.77
N THR A 234 -9.69 -3.56 -2.65
CA THR A 234 -9.99 -4.95 -2.22
C THR A 234 -10.86 -5.67 -3.25
N LEU A 235 -11.87 -4.99 -3.79
CA LEU A 235 -12.80 -5.55 -4.76
C LEU A 235 -12.21 -5.74 -6.15
N SER A 236 -11.27 -4.88 -6.55
CA SER A 236 -10.81 -4.80 -7.94
C SER A 236 -10.26 -6.12 -8.47
N SER A 237 -9.41 -6.81 -7.70
CA SER A 237 -8.82 -8.08 -8.12
C SER A 237 -9.87 -9.18 -8.28
N ALA A 238 -10.77 -9.30 -7.30
CA ALA A 238 -11.86 -10.27 -7.30
C ALA A 238 -12.83 -10.00 -8.45
N MET A 239 -13.23 -8.74 -8.67
CA MET A 239 -14.13 -8.32 -9.76
C MET A 239 -13.54 -8.64 -11.14
N ILE A 240 -12.24 -8.35 -11.35
CA ILE A 240 -11.57 -8.64 -12.63
C ILE A 240 -11.55 -10.15 -12.88
N LEU A 241 -11.11 -10.94 -11.89
CA LEU A 241 -11.03 -12.39 -11.99
C LEU A 241 -12.41 -13.01 -12.23
N ALA A 242 -13.44 -12.57 -11.49
CA ALA A 242 -14.81 -13.05 -11.70
C ALA A 242 -15.35 -12.78 -13.09
N ARG A 243 -15.05 -11.59 -13.66
CA ARG A 243 -15.54 -11.16 -14.98
C ARG A 243 -14.71 -11.69 -16.16
N THR A 244 -13.50 -12.20 -15.90
CA THR A 244 -12.59 -12.68 -16.95
C THR A 244 -12.31 -14.18 -16.86
N ASN A 245 -13.16 -14.94 -16.17
CA ASN A 245 -12.99 -16.37 -15.96
C ASN A 245 -11.58 -16.71 -15.40
N ASN A 246 -11.19 -16.02 -14.34
CA ASN A 246 -9.91 -16.18 -13.64
C ASN A 246 -8.68 -15.83 -14.51
N ASN A 247 -8.78 -14.87 -15.43
CA ASN A 247 -7.67 -14.51 -16.30
C ASN A 247 -6.58 -13.72 -15.56
N ALA A 248 -5.52 -14.42 -15.13
CA ALA A 248 -4.39 -13.86 -14.42
C ALA A 248 -3.62 -12.81 -15.24
N THR A 249 -3.54 -12.98 -16.58
CA THR A 249 -2.84 -12.03 -17.45
C THR A 249 -3.56 -10.69 -17.49
N VAL A 250 -4.90 -10.70 -17.52
CA VAL A 250 -5.71 -9.48 -17.48
C VAL A 250 -5.49 -8.75 -16.14
N LEU A 251 -5.56 -9.47 -15.02
CA LEU A 251 -5.31 -8.89 -13.70
C LEU A 251 -3.89 -8.33 -13.58
N GLY A 252 -2.89 -9.08 -14.05
CA GLY A 252 -1.49 -8.65 -14.07
C GLY A 252 -1.27 -7.38 -14.89
N SER A 253 -1.87 -7.31 -16.08
CA SER A 253 -1.79 -6.14 -16.96
C SER A 253 -2.39 -4.88 -16.32
N ILE A 254 -3.55 -5.01 -15.66
CA ILE A 254 -4.20 -3.90 -14.97
C ILE A 254 -3.36 -3.44 -13.76
N SER A 255 -2.78 -4.39 -13.01
CA SER A 255 -1.89 -4.07 -11.89
C SER A 255 -0.61 -3.36 -12.36
N SER A 256 -0.03 -3.81 -13.48
CA SER A 256 1.13 -3.12 -14.09
C SER A 256 0.77 -1.73 -14.61
N ALA A 257 -0.42 -1.54 -15.18
CA ALA A 257 -0.91 -0.22 -15.60
C ALA A 257 -1.06 0.73 -14.40
N ALA A 258 -1.47 0.23 -13.23
CA ALA A 258 -1.50 1.01 -11.99
C ALA A 258 -0.09 1.52 -11.60
N GLY A 259 0.89 0.64 -11.62
CA GLY A 259 2.28 1.01 -11.32
C GLY A 259 2.84 2.04 -12.31
N LEU A 260 2.61 1.83 -13.61
CA LEU A 260 3.02 2.77 -14.66
C LEU A 260 2.35 4.13 -14.50
N GLY A 261 1.06 4.17 -14.16
CA GLY A 261 0.33 5.41 -13.88
C GLY A 261 0.95 6.19 -12.72
N GLY A 262 1.26 5.52 -11.62
CA GLY A 262 1.91 6.14 -10.45
C GLY A 262 3.29 6.71 -10.74
N VAL A 263 4.13 5.96 -11.47
CA VAL A 263 5.46 6.44 -11.89
C VAL A 263 5.33 7.64 -12.83
N THR A 264 4.45 7.57 -13.83
CA THR A 264 4.21 8.66 -14.77
C THR A 264 3.70 9.91 -14.04
N GLY A 265 2.76 9.75 -13.10
CA GLY A 265 2.27 10.85 -12.27
C GLY A 265 3.37 11.49 -11.44
N THR A 266 4.28 10.71 -10.88
CA THR A 266 5.44 11.21 -10.13
C THR A 266 6.39 12.01 -11.02
N ILE A 267 6.67 11.52 -12.23
CA ILE A 267 7.53 12.22 -13.19
C ILE A 267 6.88 13.55 -13.60
N ILE A 268 5.61 13.54 -13.99
CA ILE A 268 4.87 14.74 -14.36
C ILE A 268 4.90 15.76 -13.23
N LEU A 269 4.62 15.32 -11.99
CA LEU A 269 4.62 16.20 -10.83
C LEU A 269 6.02 16.78 -10.55
N SER A 270 7.07 16.01 -10.74
CA SER A 270 8.46 16.44 -10.54
C SER A 270 8.88 17.53 -11.55
N ILE A 271 8.37 17.46 -12.78
CA ILE A 271 8.63 18.45 -13.83
C ILE A 271 7.77 19.72 -13.63
N TRP A 272 6.50 19.52 -13.31
CA TRP A 272 5.53 20.61 -13.18
C TRP A 272 5.67 21.37 -11.84
N GLY A 273 6.12 20.70 -10.77
CA GLY A 273 6.26 21.26 -9.43
C GLY A 273 4.97 21.31 -8.60
N GLY A 274 3.86 20.85 -9.17
CA GLY A 274 2.57 20.79 -8.48
C GLY A 274 1.74 22.09 -8.52
N SER A 275 0.60 22.06 -7.84
CA SER A 275 -0.32 23.22 -7.76
C SER A 275 0.25 24.31 -6.85
N GLN A 276 0.12 25.59 -7.25
CA GLN A 276 0.51 26.74 -6.42
C GLN A 276 -0.20 26.72 -5.04
N ARG A 277 -1.49 26.38 -5.03
CA ARG A 277 -2.22 26.05 -3.81
C ARG A 277 -2.19 24.53 -3.65
N ARG A 278 -1.44 24.02 -2.70
CA ARG A 278 -1.27 22.59 -2.46
C ARG A 278 -2.58 21.88 -2.16
N ILE A 279 -3.50 22.56 -1.46
CA ILE A 279 -4.85 22.03 -1.19
C ILE A 279 -5.62 21.71 -2.48
N ASN A 280 -5.43 22.49 -3.54
CA ASN A 280 -6.05 22.17 -4.84
C ASN A 280 -5.46 20.90 -5.44
N GLY A 281 -4.14 20.67 -5.33
CA GLY A 281 -3.51 19.42 -5.74
C GLY A 281 -4.07 18.22 -4.98
N PHE A 282 -4.26 18.37 -3.66
CA PHE A 282 -4.86 17.35 -2.82
C PHE A 282 -6.29 16.98 -3.27
N LEU A 283 -7.17 17.99 -3.43
CA LEU A 283 -8.57 17.77 -3.80
C LEU A 283 -8.75 17.36 -5.26
N LEU A 284 -7.99 17.94 -6.20
CA LEU A 284 -8.05 17.54 -7.63
C LEU A 284 -7.52 16.13 -7.83
N GLY A 285 -6.50 15.72 -7.07
CA GLY A 285 -6.03 14.34 -7.07
C GLY A 285 -7.13 13.35 -6.66
N MET A 286 -7.92 13.69 -5.63
CA MET A 286 -9.07 12.89 -5.21
C MET A 286 -10.14 12.80 -6.29
N ILE A 287 -10.50 13.94 -6.89
CA ILE A 287 -11.51 14.02 -7.95
C ILE A 287 -11.07 13.22 -9.17
N GLY A 288 -9.82 13.41 -9.63
CA GLY A 288 -9.29 12.69 -10.79
C GLY A 288 -9.24 11.18 -10.57
N ALA A 289 -8.81 10.73 -9.39
CA ALA A 289 -8.84 9.33 -9.01
C ALA A 289 -10.28 8.80 -8.95
N GLY A 290 -11.20 9.55 -8.35
CA GLY A 290 -12.63 9.19 -8.25
C GLY A 290 -13.29 9.01 -9.62
N ILE A 291 -13.09 9.96 -10.54
CA ILE A 291 -13.63 9.87 -11.92
C ILE A 291 -13.07 8.63 -12.61
N SER A 292 -11.74 8.45 -12.59
CA SER A 292 -11.09 7.33 -13.29
C SER A 292 -11.55 5.98 -12.73
N LYS A 293 -11.69 5.86 -11.40
CA LYS A 293 -12.20 4.64 -10.76
C LYS A 293 -13.68 4.40 -11.05
N THR A 294 -14.48 5.45 -11.17
CA THR A 294 -15.89 5.31 -11.57
C THR A 294 -15.99 4.75 -12.99
N VAL A 295 -15.19 5.26 -13.94
CA VAL A 295 -15.10 4.70 -15.30
C VAL A 295 -14.64 3.24 -15.25
N PHE A 296 -13.65 2.91 -14.43
CA PHE A 296 -13.17 1.54 -14.25
C PHE A 296 -14.28 0.59 -13.77
N GLY A 297 -15.08 1.01 -12.78
CA GLY A 297 -16.16 0.19 -12.22
C GLY A 297 -17.32 -0.09 -13.20
N PHE A 298 -17.64 0.85 -14.08
CA PHE A 298 -18.63 0.65 -15.15
C PHE A 298 -18.09 -0.21 -16.30
N ALA A 299 -16.78 -0.29 -16.45
CA ALA A 299 -16.17 -1.01 -17.56
C ALA A 299 -16.33 -2.54 -17.41
N GLN A 300 -16.45 -3.21 -18.57
CA GLN A 300 -16.59 -4.66 -18.65
C GLN A 300 -15.45 -5.31 -19.45
N GLY A 301 -14.41 -4.57 -19.80
CA GLY A 301 -13.33 -5.08 -20.63
C GLY A 301 -12.00 -4.35 -20.47
N LEU A 302 -10.94 -5.04 -20.88
CA LEU A 302 -9.55 -4.61 -20.75
C LEU A 302 -9.26 -3.25 -21.39
N MET A 303 -9.90 -2.96 -22.53
CA MET A 303 -9.71 -1.71 -23.28
C MET A 303 -10.04 -0.44 -22.49
N ILE A 304 -10.97 -0.55 -21.51
CA ILE A 304 -11.33 0.58 -20.64
C ILE A 304 -10.64 0.44 -19.28
N TRP A 305 -10.49 -0.79 -18.77
CA TRP A 305 -9.83 -1.01 -17.47
C TRP A 305 -8.40 -0.51 -17.46
N LEU A 306 -7.61 -0.78 -18.52
CA LEU A 306 -6.20 -0.36 -18.56
C LEU A 306 -6.02 1.17 -18.47
N PRO A 307 -6.63 1.98 -19.37
CA PRO A 307 -6.48 3.43 -19.29
C PRO A 307 -7.11 4.02 -18.03
N ALA A 308 -8.25 3.49 -17.58
CA ALA A 308 -8.90 3.97 -16.35
C ALA A 308 -8.05 3.72 -15.12
N GLN A 309 -7.43 2.55 -15.00
CA GLN A 309 -6.51 2.24 -13.88
C GLN A 309 -5.22 3.08 -13.95
N PHE A 310 -4.65 3.24 -15.14
CA PHE A 310 -3.50 4.11 -15.36
C PHE A 310 -3.81 5.56 -14.93
N CYS A 311 -4.91 6.14 -15.42
CA CYS A 311 -5.33 7.50 -15.07
C CYS A 311 -5.65 7.65 -13.58
N SER A 312 -6.27 6.64 -12.94
CA SER A 312 -6.50 6.65 -11.50
C SER A 312 -5.19 6.79 -10.74
N SER A 313 -4.21 5.92 -11.05
CA SER A 313 -2.93 5.87 -10.35
C SER A 313 -2.05 7.11 -10.61
N LEU A 314 -2.20 7.74 -11.77
CA LEU A 314 -1.52 8.98 -12.12
C LEU A 314 -1.85 10.15 -11.17
N ASN A 315 -3.03 10.12 -10.55
CA ASN A 315 -3.48 11.17 -9.63
C ASN A 315 -2.93 11.04 -8.19
N PHE A 316 -2.51 9.84 -7.76
CA PHE A 316 -2.07 9.63 -6.38
C PHE A 316 -0.82 10.42 -5.98
N PRO A 317 0.24 10.54 -6.81
CA PRO A 317 1.40 11.35 -6.46
C PRO A 317 1.04 12.81 -6.17
N MET A 318 0.12 13.39 -6.94
CA MET A 318 -0.34 14.77 -6.71
C MET A 318 -1.07 14.91 -5.37
N LEU A 319 -1.95 13.95 -5.05
CA LEU A 319 -2.69 13.93 -3.78
C LEU A 319 -1.73 13.79 -2.59
N THR A 320 -0.89 12.77 -2.59
CA THR A 320 -0.01 12.45 -1.46
C THR A 320 1.07 13.50 -1.25
N SER A 321 1.73 13.97 -2.32
CA SER A 321 2.75 15.01 -2.23
C SER A 321 2.16 16.34 -1.75
N SER A 322 0.94 16.69 -2.17
CA SER A 322 0.27 17.91 -1.72
C SER A 322 -0.06 17.86 -0.23
N SER A 323 -0.61 16.73 0.25
CA SER A 323 -0.90 16.52 1.68
C SER A 323 0.38 16.64 2.52
N THR A 324 1.41 15.89 2.14
CA THR A 324 2.71 15.90 2.83
C THR A 324 3.32 17.31 2.85
N ALA A 325 3.27 18.03 1.72
CA ALA A 325 3.84 19.37 1.63
C ALA A 325 3.09 20.40 2.50
N ILE A 326 1.76 20.26 2.67
CA ILE A 326 0.98 21.09 3.61
C ILE A 326 1.43 20.78 5.04
N LEU A 327 1.51 19.51 5.44
CA LEU A 327 1.93 19.13 6.79
C LEU A 327 3.36 19.60 7.09
N LEU A 328 4.30 19.42 6.17
CA LEU A 328 5.68 19.89 6.33
C LEU A 328 5.78 21.40 6.51
N SER A 329 4.92 22.20 5.85
CA SER A 329 4.96 23.66 5.99
C SER A 329 4.23 24.17 7.23
N LYS A 330 3.20 23.45 7.72
CA LYS A 330 2.32 23.91 8.80
C LYS A 330 2.67 23.33 10.17
N VAL A 331 3.42 22.23 10.21
CA VAL A 331 3.80 21.54 11.45
C VAL A 331 5.27 21.78 11.73
N SER A 332 5.58 22.22 12.94
CA SER A 332 6.97 22.48 13.38
C SER A 332 7.81 21.19 13.31
N PRO A 333 9.08 21.24 12.84
CA PRO A 333 9.96 20.08 12.69
C PRO A 333 10.07 19.21 13.95
N ASP A 334 10.02 19.80 15.14
CA ASP A 334 10.16 19.13 16.45
C ASP A 334 8.98 18.17 16.73
N VAL A 335 7.83 18.36 16.09
CA VAL A 335 6.61 17.57 16.30
C VAL A 335 6.10 16.86 15.03
N GLN A 336 6.75 17.10 13.88
CA GLN A 336 6.35 16.49 12.60
C GLN A 336 6.28 14.97 12.68
N GLY A 337 7.29 14.33 13.29
CA GLY A 337 7.31 12.88 13.41
C GLY A 337 6.08 12.32 14.14
N ARG A 338 5.64 13.00 15.22
CA ARG A 338 4.44 12.60 15.99
C ARG A 338 3.15 12.79 15.21
N VAL A 339 3.04 13.89 14.45
CA VAL A 339 1.87 14.16 13.62
C VAL A 339 1.77 13.15 12.46
N PHE A 340 2.88 12.87 11.76
CA PHE A 340 2.91 11.85 10.71
C PHE A 340 2.63 10.44 11.23
N ALA A 341 3.16 10.09 12.41
CA ALA A 341 2.86 8.81 13.04
C ALA A 341 1.36 8.68 13.36
N THR A 342 0.73 9.76 13.85
CA THR A 342 -0.71 9.80 14.13
C THR A 342 -1.53 9.68 12.84
N GLU A 343 -1.19 10.41 11.78
CA GLU A 343 -1.82 10.31 10.46
C GLU A 343 -1.74 8.88 9.92
N SER A 344 -0.53 8.29 9.94
CA SER A 344 -0.30 6.91 9.49
C SER A 344 -1.11 5.89 10.28
N SER A 345 -1.19 6.06 11.61
CA SER A 345 -1.98 5.17 12.47
C SER A 345 -3.47 5.24 12.16
N ILE A 346 -4.01 6.45 11.96
CA ILE A 346 -5.41 6.64 11.56
C ILE A 346 -5.64 5.94 10.21
N GLN A 347 -4.75 6.13 9.26
CA GLN A 347 -4.87 5.59 7.91
C GLN A 347 -4.83 4.05 7.90
N GLN A 348 -3.95 3.43 8.68
CA GLN A 348 -3.84 1.97 8.78
C GLN A 348 -5.09 1.35 9.43
N ILE A 349 -5.63 1.98 10.49
CA ILE A 349 -6.88 1.52 11.12
C ILE A 349 -8.04 1.64 10.14
N VAL A 350 -8.16 2.75 9.45
CA VAL A 350 -9.21 3.00 8.46
C VAL A 350 -9.11 2.01 7.30
N SER A 351 -7.90 1.69 6.83
CA SER A 351 -7.66 0.69 5.80
C SER A 351 -8.10 -0.71 6.24
N ALA A 352 -7.74 -1.14 7.45
CA ALA A 352 -8.17 -2.43 7.98
C ALA A 352 -9.70 -2.56 8.05
N ILE A 353 -10.38 -1.50 8.51
CA ILE A 353 -11.85 -1.44 8.57
C ILE A 353 -12.45 -1.50 7.15
N ALA A 354 -11.89 -0.74 6.20
CA ALA A 354 -12.36 -0.70 4.82
C ALA A 354 -12.25 -2.08 4.14
N VAL A 355 -11.11 -2.75 4.29
CA VAL A 355 -10.86 -4.10 3.75
C VAL A 355 -11.87 -5.10 4.32
N PHE A 356 -12.10 -5.07 5.64
CA PHE A 356 -13.05 -5.97 6.29
C PHE A 356 -14.50 -5.72 5.83
N ILE A 357 -14.94 -4.46 5.84
CA ILE A 357 -16.30 -4.08 5.43
C ILE A 357 -16.53 -4.41 3.94
N SER A 358 -15.54 -4.17 3.08
CA SER A 358 -15.67 -4.43 1.64
C SER A 358 -15.97 -5.91 1.35
N ALA A 359 -15.31 -6.81 2.04
CA ALA A 359 -15.48 -8.25 1.90
C ALA A 359 -16.90 -8.70 2.32
N LEU A 360 -17.34 -8.25 3.51
CA LEU A 360 -18.68 -8.57 4.01
C LEU A 360 -19.77 -8.04 3.07
N LEU A 361 -19.67 -6.80 2.62
CA LEU A 361 -20.64 -6.21 1.70
C LEU A 361 -20.65 -6.93 0.35
N ALA A 362 -19.49 -7.27 -0.19
CA ALA A 362 -19.40 -7.96 -1.46
C ALA A 362 -20.04 -9.34 -1.39
N ASP A 363 -19.56 -10.21 -0.51
CA ASP A 363 -19.92 -11.62 -0.51
C ASP A 363 -21.33 -11.89 0.01
N HIS A 364 -21.84 -11.07 0.96
CA HIS A 364 -23.15 -11.32 1.59
C HIS A 364 -24.29 -10.44 1.09
N ILE A 365 -24.00 -9.28 0.46
CA ILE A 365 -25.05 -8.34 0.05
C ILE A 365 -25.03 -8.15 -1.46
N PHE A 366 -23.96 -7.60 -2.02
CA PHE A 366 -23.97 -7.14 -3.42
C PHE A 366 -23.87 -8.27 -4.43
N GLU A 367 -23.02 -9.27 -4.22
CA GLU A 367 -22.94 -10.42 -5.15
C GLU A 367 -24.24 -11.22 -5.19
N PRO A 368 -24.85 -11.65 -4.06
CA PRO A 368 -26.14 -12.33 -4.09
C PRO A 368 -27.25 -11.50 -4.71
N ALA A 369 -27.27 -10.18 -4.48
CA ALA A 369 -28.28 -9.27 -5.00
C ALA A 369 -28.19 -9.08 -6.52
N MET A 370 -27.06 -9.38 -7.16
CA MET A 370 -26.82 -9.27 -8.62
C MET A 370 -26.78 -10.62 -9.35
N MET A 371 -26.97 -11.75 -8.65
CA MET A 371 -27.18 -13.04 -9.27
C MET A 371 -28.53 -13.06 -10.02
N LEU A 372 -28.70 -14.01 -10.94
CA LEU A 372 -29.96 -14.18 -11.69
C LEU A 372 -31.15 -14.28 -10.75
N GLY A 373 -32.10 -13.35 -10.86
CA GLY A 373 -33.25 -13.24 -9.97
C GLY A 373 -32.99 -12.49 -8.66
N GLY A 374 -31.81 -11.91 -8.45
CA GLY A 374 -31.48 -11.10 -7.29
C GLY A 374 -32.21 -9.75 -7.26
N SER A 375 -32.29 -9.16 -6.07
CA SER A 375 -33.07 -7.93 -5.82
C SER A 375 -32.61 -6.69 -6.57
N LEU A 376 -31.33 -6.57 -6.89
CA LEU A 376 -30.76 -5.43 -7.63
C LEU A 376 -30.72 -5.65 -9.14
N THR A 377 -30.88 -6.89 -9.61
CA THR A 377 -30.82 -7.24 -11.04
C THR A 377 -31.80 -6.45 -11.90
N PRO A 378 -33.09 -6.21 -11.51
CA PRO A 378 -34.02 -5.45 -12.35
C PRO A 378 -33.58 -4.01 -12.64
N TRP A 379 -32.83 -3.41 -11.72
CA TRP A 379 -32.43 -2.00 -11.78
C TRP A 379 -31.05 -1.79 -12.43
N PHE A 380 -30.12 -2.72 -12.19
CA PHE A 380 -28.71 -2.49 -12.50
C PHE A 380 -28.13 -3.45 -13.54
N SER A 381 -28.88 -4.47 -13.99
CA SER A 381 -28.38 -5.44 -14.97
C SER A 381 -27.98 -4.83 -16.30
N GLY A 382 -28.66 -3.78 -16.76
CA GLY A 382 -28.32 -3.07 -17.99
C GLY A 382 -26.96 -2.36 -17.95
N LEU A 383 -26.50 -1.94 -16.76
CA LEU A 383 -25.23 -1.22 -16.58
C LEU A 383 -24.07 -2.16 -16.23
N PHE A 384 -24.30 -3.11 -15.33
CA PHE A 384 -23.24 -3.94 -14.76
C PHE A 384 -23.27 -5.40 -15.23
N GLY A 385 -24.30 -5.80 -16.00
CA GLY A 385 -24.56 -7.19 -16.31
C GLY A 385 -25.16 -7.94 -15.12
N THR A 386 -25.24 -9.27 -15.24
CA THR A 386 -25.71 -10.18 -14.18
C THR A 386 -24.68 -11.28 -13.94
N GLY A 387 -24.67 -11.86 -12.72
CA GLY A 387 -23.79 -12.96 -12.35
C GLY A 387 -22.51 -12.51 -11.67
N LYS A 388 -21.49 -13.38 -11.66
CA LYS A 388 -20.25 -13.18 -10.89
C LYS A 388 -19.55 -11.87 -11.26
N GLY A 389 -19.20 -11.08 -10.24
CA GLY A 389 -18.52 -9.80 -10.36
C GLY A 389 -19.42 -8.59 -10.61
N ALA A 390 -20.72 -8.78 -10.83
CA ALA A 390 -21.66 -7.68 -11.06
C ALA A 390 -21.93 -6.90 -9.76
N GLY A 391 -22.14 -7.60 -8.66
CA GLY A 391 -22.31 -6.99 -7.34
C GLY A 391 -21.06 -6.26 -6.84
N MET A 392 -19.87 -6.85 -7.03
CA MET A 392 -18.60 -6.18 -6.75
C MET A 392 -18.44 -4.89 -7.54
N ALA A 393 -18.86 -4.85 -8.81
CA ALA A 393 -18.77 -3.66 -9.64
C ALA A 393 -19.68 -2.53 -9.16
N ILE A 394 -20.89 -2.84 -8.68
CA ILE A 394 -21.78 -1.84 -8.08
C ILE A 394 -21.10 -1.25 -6.83
N LEU A 395 -20.61 -2.09 -5.92
CA LEU A 395 -19.95 -1.65 -4.71
C LEU A 395 -18.67 -0.84 -5.03
N TYR A 396 -17.94 -1.25 -6.06
CA TYR A 396 -16.77 -0.50 -6.57
C TYR A 396 -17.16 0.89 -7.06
N VAL A 397 -18.25 1.02 -7.83
CA VAL A 397 -18.74 2.33 -8.30
C VAL A 397 -19.23 3.17 -7.13
N ILE A 398 -19.96 2.60 -6.18
CA ILE A 398 -20.37 3.33 -4.95
C ILE A 398 -19.15 3.88 -4.22
N SER A 399 -18.11 3.07 -4.04
CA SER A 399 -16.87 3.52 -3.40
C SER A 399 -16.16 4.61 -4.21
N SER A 400 -16.11 4.48 -5.52
CA SER A 400 -15.47 5.48 -6.40
C SER A 400 -16.23 6.81 -6.47
N LEU A 401 -17.56 6.78 -6.41
CA LEU A 401 -18.38 7.98 -6.25
C LEU A 401 -18.15 8.63 -4.88
N GLY A 402 -17.95 7.83 -3.84
CA GLY A 402 -17.51 8.32 -2.53
C GLY A 402 -16.22 9.14 -2.61
N LEU A 403 -15.20 8.64 -3.33
CA LEU A 403 -13.95 9.37 -3.58
C LEU A 403 -14.19 10.73 -4.26
N LEU A 404 -15.02 10.73 -5.29
CA LEU A 404 -15.38 11.94 -6.05
C LEU A 404 -16.10 12.96 -5.16
N LEU A 405 -17.09 12.50 -4.39
CA LEU A 405 -17.88 13.34 -3.49
C LEU A 405 -17.02 13.94 -2.37
N ILE A 406 -16.04 13.20 -1.85
CA ILE A 406 -15.10 13.69 -0.84
C ILE A 406 -14.24 14.81 -1.42
N GLY A 407 -13.69 14.62 -2.63
CA GLY A 407 -12.90 15.63 -3.32
C GLY A 407 -13.70 16.90 -3.59
N LEU A 408 -14.93 16.77 -4.10
CA LEU A 408 -15.85 17.90 -4.34
C LEU A 408 -16.30 18.55 -3.03
N GLY A 409 -16.68 17.76 -2.03
CA GLY A 409 -17.07 18.24 -0.70
C GLY A 409 -15.96 19.01 0.02
N GLY A 410 -14.69 18.63 -0.25
CA GLY A 410 -13.54 19.36 0.27
C GLY A 410 -13.48 20.81 -0.20
N TYR A 411 -13.89 21.10 -1.41
CA TYR A 411 -14.02 22.51 -1.89
C TYR A 411 -15.17 23.27 -1.23
N ALA A 412 -16.24 22.57 -0.86
CA ALA A 412 -17.38 23.17 -0.18
C ALA A 412 -17.09 23.47 1.31
N TYR A 413 -16.07 22.82 1.92
CA TYR A 413 -15.74 23.02 3.33
C TYR A 413 -14.66 24.10 3.53
N PRO A 414 -15.03 25.32 4.03
CA PRO A 414 -14.11 26.46 4.07
C PRO A 414 -12.85 26.23 4.91
N LYS A 415 -12.94 25.46 6.02
CA LYS A 415 -11.78 25.17 6.89
C LYS A 415 -10.74 24.31 6.18
N LEU A 416 -11.18 23.43 5.28
CA LEU A 416 -10.28 22.59 4.48
C LEU A 416 -9.73 23.38 3.29
N ARG A 417 -10.61 24.00 2.49
CA ARG A 417 -10.21 24.76 1.30
C ARG A 417 -9.21 25.88 1.60
N ASN A 418 -9.29 26.47 2.79
CA ASN A 418 -8.42 27.56 3.22
C ASN A 418 -7.36 27.12 4.25
N VAL A 419 -7.05 25.84 4.38
CA VAL A 419 -6.11 25.31 5.39
C VAL A 419 -4.75 26.01 5.34
N GLU A 420 -4.25 26.32 4.15
CA GLU A 420 -2.97 26.99 3.94
C GLU A 420 -2.94 28.44 4.44
N TYR A 421 -4.10 29.10 4.51
CA TYR A 421 -4.24 30.48 5.02
C TYR A 421 -4.60 30.52 6.51
N ILE A 422 -5.42 29.56 6.99
CA ILE A 422 -5.89 29.52 8.37
C ILE A 422 -4.77 29.11 9.31
N VAL A 423 -3.92 28.19 8.87
CA VAL A 423 -2.78 27.71 9.67
C VAL A 423 -1.53 28.41 9.15
N PRO A 424 -0.83 29.23 9.96
CA PRO A 424 0.41 29.88 9.56
C PRO A 424 1.51 28.87 9.30
N ASP A 425 2.50 29.26 8.50
CA ASP A 425 3.71 28.44 8.32
C ASP A 425 4.53 28.49 9.62
N HIS A 426 5.14 27.35 9.99
CA HIS A 426 5.89 27.22 11.24
C HIS A 426 7.10 28.17 11.35
N ASP A 427 7.61 28.70 10.21
CA ASP A 427 8.73 29.65 10.18
C ASP A 427 8.29 31.07 10.51
N VAL A 428 7.02 31.43 10.30
CA VAL A 428 6.49 32.79 10.56
C VAL A 428 6.38 33.05 12.07
N ASP A 429 6.07 32.02 12.87
CA ASP A 429 5.98 32.14 14.33
C ASP A 429 7.33 32.43 15.00
N LYS A 430 8.47 32.18 14.35
CA LYS A 430 9.81 32.47 14.87
C LYS A 430 10.21 33.94 14.74
N HIS A 431 9.52 34.71 13.93
CA HIS A 431 9.85 36.12 13.65
C HIS A 431 8.86 37.13 14.25
N ASN A 432 7.86 36.68 15.01
CA ASN A 432 6.94 37.60 15.68
C ASN A 432 6.93 37.30 17.20
N PRO A 433 7.83 37.93 18.01
CA PRO A 433 7.89 37.76 19.45
C PRO A 433 6.90 38.69 20.19
N TYR A 434 5.76 39.09 19.58
CA TYR A 434 4.74 39.91 20.22
C TYR A 434 3.37 39.27 20.14
#